data_25bd1977b38a97818a429fa06a4cae43
#
_entry.id   25bd1977b38a97818a429fa06a4cae43
#
_cell.length_a   1.000
_cell.length_b   1.000
_cell.length_c   1.000
_cell.angle_alpha   90.00
_cell.angle_beta   90.00
_cell.angle_gamma   90.00
#
_symmetry.space_group_name_H-M   'P 1'
#
loop_
_entity.id
_entity.type
_entity.pdbx_description
1 polymer ?
#
loop_
_entity_poly.entity_id
_entity_poly.type
_entity_poly.pdbx_seq_one_letter_code
_entity_poly.pdbx_strand_id
1 'polypeptide(L)'
;MNLVDAHHHLWDLEGANHSWLCDQPRIPFRYGDYAAICRNYLGEHYLADTAGHTVLGGVHVEAEWNPADPVGETRWLEEALTTLPHPVVLVVQARLEREDVDDVLSKHAAFERVRGVRQKPRAALSSDTVKRGQPGSMDDKIWRDGYSKLAQYGFSFDLQVPYWHLDQAADLACDFPETRLILNHTGLPLGRHRHDLAPGPEARVDRLEQVPSPFTWGAFQP
;
A
#
# COMPACT_ATOMS: atom_id res chain seq x y z
N MET A 1 2.70 25.41 7.22
CA MET A 1 3.04 24.35 8.20
C MET A 1 4.07 23.44 7.55
N ASN A 2 5.11 23.00 8.28
CA ASN A 2 6.04 21.99 7.81
C ASN A 2 5.40 20.61 7.98
N LEU A 3 5.48 19.77 6.94
CA LEU A 3 4.94 18.40 6.97
C LEU A 3 5.81 17.44 6.16
N VAL A 4 5.67 16.16 6.45
CA VAL A 4 6.09 15.08 5.58
C VAL A 4 4.81 14.37 5.15
N ASP A 5 4.64 14.20 3.84
CA ASP A 5 3.48 13.48 3.31
C ASP A 5 3.76 11.97 3.30
N ALA A 6 3.17 11.26 4.24
CA ALA A 6 3.45 9.84 4.46
C ALA A 6 2.75 8.92 3.44
N HIS A 7 1.86 9.43 2.58
CA HIS A 7 1.11 8.60 1.65
C HIS A 7 0.45 9.44 0.56
N HIS A 8 1.08 9.53 -0.58
CA HIS A 8 0.48 10.11 -1.78
C HIS A 8 0.67 9.21 -2.99
N HIS A 9 -0.03 9.53 -4.06
CA HIS A 9 0.07 8.89 -5.34
C HIS A 9 0.25 9.92 -6.43
N LEU A 10 0.96 9.56 -7.48
CA LEU A 10 0.97 10.25 -8.76
C LEU A 10 0.57 9.23 -9.83
N TRP A 11 -0.08 9.67 -10.89
CA TRP A 11 -0.38 8.84 -12.05
C TRP A 11 -0.53 9.67 -13.31
N ASP A 12 -0.12 9.06 -14.42
CA ASP A 12 -0.36 9.53 -15.78
C ASP A 12 -1.22 8.50 -16.51
N LEU A 13 -2.35 8.93 -17.02
CA LEU A 13 -3.31 8.06 -17.69
C LEU A 13 -3.10 7.97 -19.21
N GLU A 14 -2.19 8.76 -19.80
CA GLU A 14 -1.90 8.72 -21.24
C GLU A 14 -1.37 7.37 -21.70
N GLY A 15 -0.56 6.70 -20.86
CA GLY A 15 -0.04 5.36 -21.10
C GLY A 15 -1.03 4.22 -20.81
N ALA A 16 -2.24 4.51 -20.30
CA ALA A 16 -3.26 3.53 -19.87
C ALA A 16 -2.73 2.43 -18.92
N ASN A 17 -1.70 2.75 -18.13
CA ASN A 17 -1.06 1.78 -17.24
C ASN A 17 -1.81 1.56 -15.92
N HIS A 18 -2.83 2.35 -15.64
CA HIS A 18 -3.68 2.25 -14.45
C HIS A 18 -5.10 1.83 -14.89
N SER A 19 -5.32 0.53 -15.13
CA SER A 19 -6.58 0.03 -15.70
C SER A 19 -7.80 0.44 -14.88
N TRP A 20 -7.70 0.46 -13.54
CA TRP A 20 -8.81 0.85 -12.66
C TRP A 20 -9.25 2.32 -12.82
N LEU A 21 -8.37 3.21 -13.34
CA LEU A 21 -8.67 4.61 -13.65
C LEU A 21 -9.08 4.81 -15.12
N CYS A 22 -8.60 3.96 -16.03
CA CYS A 22 -8.74 4.13 -17.48
C CYS A 22 -9.90 3.32 -18.08
N ASP A 23 -10.12 2.08 -17.59
CA ASP A 23 -11.00 1.11 -18.24
C ASP A 23 -12.49 1.45 -18.04
N GLN A 24 -13.29 0.99 -19.02
CA GLN A 24 -14.75 1.09 -18.99
C GLN A 24 -15.37 -0.29 -19.22
N PRO A 25 -16.46 -0.66 -18.51
CA PRO A 25 -17.05 0.10 -17.42
C PRO A 25 -16.14 0.15 -16.21
N ARG A 26 -16.22 1.23 -15.42
CA ARG A 26 -15.44 1.33 -14.18
C ARG A 26 -15.81 0.22 -13.21
N ILE A 27 -14.81 -0.30 -12.50
CA ILE A 27 -15.06 -1.29 -11.44
C ILE A 27 -15.88 -0.65 -10.31
N PRO A 28 -16.86 -1.37 -9.75
CA PRO A 28 -17.58 -0.90 -8.56
C PRO A 28 -16.60 -0.68 -7.40
N PHE A 29 -16.57 0.53 -6.88
CA PHE A 29 -15.70 0.89 -5.78
C PHE A 29 -16.49 1.06 -4.48
N ARG A 30 -16.01 0.46 -3.38
CA ARG A 30 -16.74 0.44 -2.11
C ARG A 30 -17.05 1.83 -1.52
N TYR A 31 -16.28 2.83 -1.90
CA TYR A 31 -16.45 4.20 -1.43
C TYR A 31 -17.34 5.06 -2.35
N GLY A 32 -17.90 4.47 -3.39
CA GLY A 32 -18.79 5.13 -4.35
C GLY A 32 -18.11 5.58 -5.61
N ASP A 33 -18.66 6.61 -6.27
CA ASP A 33 -18.13 7.13 -7.53
C ASP A 33 -16.76 7.80 -7.33
N TYR A 34 -15.81 7.42 -8.18
CA TYR A 34 -14.45 7.94 -8.19
C TYR A 34 -14.07 8.62 -9.52
N ALA A 35 -15.07 8.99 -10.32
CA ALA A 35 -14.84 9.67 -11.61
C ALA A 35 -13.95 10.90 -11.50
N ALA A 36 -14.03 11.61 -10.39
CA ALA A 36 -13.26 12.84 -10.17
C ALA A 36 -11.73 12.64 -10.16
N ILE A 37 -11.26 11.44 -9.81
CA ILE A 37 -9.82 11.11 -9.81
C ILE A 37 -9.35 10.41 -11.08
N CYS A 38 -10.26 10.07 -12.02
CA CYS A 38 -9.90 9.50 -13.32
C CYS A 38 -9.38 10.59 -14.28
N ARG A 39 -8.29 11.22 -13.91
CA ARG A 39 -7.57 12.26 -14.65
C ARG A 39 -6.09 12.19 -14.27
N ASN A 40 -5.20 12.78 -15.06
CA ASN A 40 -3.79 12.88 -14.67
C ASN A 40 -3.64 13.59 -13.32
N TYR A 41 -2.79 13.03 -12.47
CA TYR A 41 -2.37 13.63 -11.22
C TYR A 41 -0.84 13.56 -11.12
N LEU A 42 -0.20 14.61 -11.63
CA LEU A 42 1.24 14.73 -11.78
C LEU A 42 1.84 15.63 -10.68
N GLY A 43 3.15 15.80 -10.67
CA GLY A 43 3.84 16.62 -9.68
C GLY A 43 3.31 18.06 -9.59
N GLU A 44 2.91 18.67 -10.70
CA GLU A 44 2.30 20.02 -10.72
C GLU A 44 0.96 20.08 -9.98
N HIS A 45 0.13 19.04 -10.12
CA HIS A 45 -1.14 18.94 -9.41
C HIS A 45 -0.91 18.77 -7.90
N TYR A 46 0.05 17.90 -7.54
CA TYR A 46 0.47 17.69 -6.16
C TYR A 46 0.97 18.99 -5.51
N LEU A 47 1.80 19.75 -6.21
CA LEU A 47 2.30 21.04 -5.73
C LEU A 47 1.18 22.07 -5.57
N ALA A 48 0.18 22.06 -6.46
CA ALA A 48 -0.99 22.93 -6.33
C ALA A 48 -1.83 22.57 -5.10
N ASP A 49 -2.07 21.27 -4.86
CA ASP A 49 -2.86 20.80 -3.71
C ASP A 49 -2.14 21.03 -2.37
N THR A 50 -0.81 20.99 -2.36
CA THR A 50 0.01 21.25 -1.16
C THR A 50 0.37 22.75 -0.99
N ALA A 51 -0.14 23.63 -1.83
CA ALA A 51 0.12 25.06 -1.73
C ALA A 51 -0.25 25.63 -0.35
N GLY A 52 0.64 26.43 0.24
CA GLY A 52 0.48 26.96 1.61
C GLY A 52 1.11 26.08 2.71
N HIS A 53 1.65 24.92 2.35
CA HIS A 53 2.45 24.06 3.22
C HIS A 53 3.90 23.97 2.74
N THR A 54 4.83 23.70 3.66
CA THR A 54 6.21 23.35 3.32
C THR A 54 6.34 21.83 3.44
N VAL A 55 6.31 21.14 2.31
CA VAL A 55 6.55 19.70 2.27
C VAL A 55 8.05 19.44 2.36
N LEU A 56 8.47 18.73 3.40
CA LEU A 56 9.89 18.41 3.67
C LEU A 56 10.31 17.09 3.02
N GLY A 57 9.35 16.21 2.70
CA GLY A 57 9.55 14.94 2.06
C GLY A 57 8.24 14.21 1.86
N GLY A 58 8.25 13.14 1.07
CA GLY A 58 7.06 12.35 0.78
C GLY A 58 7.32 10.86 0.66
N VAL A 59 6.26 10.09 0.80
CA VAL A 59 6.21 8.67 0.47
C VAL A 59 5.20 8.49 -0.65
N HIS A 60 5.69 8.20 -1.85
CA HIS A 60 4.81 7.76 -2.93
C HIS A 60 4.49 6.28 -2.74
N VAL A 61 3.23 5.94 -2.69
CA VAL A 61 2.77 4.56 -2.60
C VAL A 61 2.22 4.15 -3.96
N GLU A 62 2.51 2.93 -4.41
CA GLU A 62 2.08 2.40 -5.71
C GLU A 62 0.59 2.66 -5.99
N ALA A 63 0.22 2.88 -7.25
CA ALA A 63 -1.14 3.18 -7.67
C ALA A 63 -1.77 2.11 -8.58
N GLU A 64 -1.43 0.84 -8.36
CA GLU A 64 -1.94 -0.29 -9.13
C GLU A 64 -1.63 -0.18 -10.64
N TRP A 65 -0.35 0.00 -10.95
CA TRP A 65 0.19 -0.04 -12.30
C TRP A 65 -0.07 -1.39 -12.99
N ASN A 66 0.02 -1.41 -14.30
CA ASN A 66 -0.12 -2.60 -15.14
C ASN A 66 0.68 -3.79 -14.60
N PRO A 67 0.02 -4.88 -14.16
CA PRO A 67 0.70 -6.03 -13.56
C PRO A 67 1.58 -6.83 -14.54
N ALA A 68 1.48 -6.57 -15.86
CA ALA A 68 2.37 -7.16 -16.85
C ALA A 68 3.76 -6.49 -16.86
N ASP A 69 3.88 -5.28 -16.31
CA ASP A 69 5.13 -4.56 -16.13
C ASP A 69 5.26 -4.07 -14.68
N PRO A 70 5.55 -4.95 -13.72
CA PRO A 70 5.50 -4.65 -12.29
C PRO A 70 6.52 -3.59 -11.84
N VAL A 71 7.54 -3.29 -12.65
CA VAL A 71 8.57 -2.28 -12.35
C VAL A 71 8.35 -0.98 -13.15
N GLY A 72 7.32 -0.95 -13.99
CA GLY A 72 7.02 0.17 -14.88
C GLY A 72 6.74 1.46 -14.15
N GLU A 73 5.92 1.41 -13.09
CA GLU A 73 5.62 2.57 -12.26
C GLU A 73 6.88 3.15 -11.62
N THR A 74 7.76 2.30 -11.09
CA THR A 74 9.03 2.74 -10.47
C THR A 74 9.92 3.47 -11.47
N ARG A 75 10.06 2.94 -12.69
CA ARG A 75 10.82 3.62 -13.75
C ARG A 75 10.23 4.96 -14.13
N TRP A 76 8.91 5.03 -14.29
CA TRP A 76 8.22 6.28 -14.58
C TRP A 76 8.37 7.31 -13.45
N LEU A 77 8.27 6.88 -12.20
CA LEU A 77 8.40 7.74 -11.03
C LEU A 77 9.82 8.33 -10.88
N GLU A 78 10.88 7.63 -11.27
CA GLU A 78 12.24 8.21 -11.24
C GLU A 78 12.34 9.50 -12.06
N GLU A 79 11.60 9.60 -13.16
CA GLU A 79 11.51 10.82 -13.97
C GLU A 79 10.47 11.80 -13.41
N ALA A 80 9.26 11.33 -13.14
CA ALA A 80 8.15 12.18 -12.69
C ALA A 80 8.48 12.95 -11.39
N LEU A 81 9.17 12.31 -10.45
CA LEU A 81 9.52 12.91 -9.16
C LEU A 81 10.63 13.95 -9.23
N THR A 82 11.33 14.09 -10.35
CA THR A 82 12.32 15.17 -10.54
C THR A 82 11.67 16.55 -10.55
N THR A 83 10.38 16.64 -10.78
CA THR A 83 9.60 17.87 -10.76
C THR A 83 9.29 18.36 -9.34
N LEU A 84 9.45 17.52 -8.32
CA LEU A 84 9.17 17.88 -6.93
C LEU A 84 10.41 18.47 -6.24
N PRO A 85 10.26 19.54 -5.45
CA PRO A 85 11.38 20.23 -4.81
C PRO A 85 11.90 19.55 -3.53
N HIS A 86 11.30 18.43 -3.13
CA HIS A 86 11.62 17.70 -1.90
C HIS A 86 11.86 16.22 -2.19
N PRO A 87 12.59 15.51 -1.32
CA PRO A 87 12.85 14.09 -1.51
C PRO A 87 11.56 13.27 -1.37
N VAL A 88 11.43 12.25 -2.21
CA VAL A 88 10.34 11.26 -2.13
C VAL A 88 10.94 9.87 -2.16
N VAL A 89 10.48 8.99 -1.27
CA VAL A 89 10.77 7.57 -1.28
C VAL A 89 9.58 6.79 -1.83
N LEU A 90 9.82 5.56 -2.28
CA LEU A 90 8.83 4.75 -2.98
C LEU A 90 8.44 3.53 -2.16
N VAL A 91 7.14 3.26 -2.09
CA VAL A 91 6.56 1.98 -1.74
C VAL A 91 5.95 1.42 -3.02
N VAL A 92 6.57 0.38 -3.55
CA VAL A 92 6.32 -0.14 -4.90
C VAL A 92 5.38 -1.34 -4.90
N GLN A 93 4.82 -1.69 -6.06
CA GLN A 93 3.99 -2.88 -6.15
C GLN A 93 4.83 -4.15 -6.37
N ALA A 94 4.48 -5.22 -5.68
CA ALA A 94 4.91 -6.57 -6.03
C ALA A 94 3.83 -7.56 -5.62
N ARG A 95 3.55 -8.54 -6.47
CA ARG A 95 2.64 -9.65 -6.15
C ARG A 95 3.44 -10.78 -5.55
N LEU A 96 3.33 -10.96 -4.25
CA LEU A 96 4.17 -11.86 -3.46
C LEU A 96 3.92 -13.35 -3.78
N GLU A 97 2.73 -13.68 -4.30
CA GLU A 97 2.37 -15.04 -4.71
C GLU A 97 2.92 -15.46 -6.09
N ARG A 98 3.61 -14.56 -6.80
CA ARG A 98 4.15 -14.88 -8.13
C ARG A 98 5.45 -15.66 -8.05
N GLU A 99 5.69 -16.53 -9.03
CA GLU A 99 6.94 -17.30 -9.15
C GLU A 99 8.16 -16.39 -9.39
N ASP A 100 7.97 -15.27 -10.09
CA ASP A 100 9.01 -14.30 -10.43
C ASP A 100 9.20 -13.18 -9.38
N VAL A 101 8.60 -13.31 -8.19
CA VAL A 101 8.61 -12.25 -7.17
C VAL A 101 10.04 -11.81 -6.80
N ASP A 102 10.98 -12.74 -6.71
CA ASP A 102 12.36 -12.43 -6.34
C ASP A 102 13.07 -11.57 -7.41
N ASP A 103 12.85 -11.88 -8.69
CA ASP A 103 13.34 -11.08 -9.82
C ASP A 103 12.73 -9.66 -9.80
N VAL A 104 11.43 -9.55 -9.52
CA VAL A 104 10.75 -8.25 -9.39
C VAL A 104 11.31 -7.44 -8.22
N LEU A 105 11.48 -8.05 -7.04
CA LEU A 105 12.04 -7.37 -5.86
C LEU A 105 13.49 -6.93 -6.11
N SER A 106 14.30 -7.79 -6.74
CA SER A 106 15.68 -7.46 -7.12
C SER A 106 15.75 -6.26 -8.08
N LYS A 107 14.85 -6.20 -9.06
CA LYS A 107 14.75 -5.05 -9.97
C LYS A 107 14.35 -3.77 -9.25
N HIS A 108 13.41 -3.84 -8.31
CA HIS A 108 13.05 -2.69 -7.49
C HIS A 108 14.20 -2.23 -6.58
N ALA A 109 14.98 -3.15 -6.04
CA ALA A 109 16.13 -2.84 -5.17
C ALA A 109 17.24 -2.07 -5.88
N ALA A 110 17.27 -2.08 -7.22
CA ALA A 110 18.21 -1.27 -8.00
C ALA A 110 17.88 0.24 -7.98
N PHE A 111 16.72 0.63 -7.50
CA PHE A 111 16.29 2.04 -7.40
C PHE A 111 16.49 2.56 -5.98
N GLU A 112 17.35 3.58 -5.83
CA GLU A 112 17.71 4.13 -4.51
C GLU A 112 16.53 4.71 -3.71
N ARG A 113 15.43 5.06 -4.37
CA ARG A 113 14.24 5.62 -3.71
C ARG A 113 13.36 4.55 -3.07
N VAL A 114 13.44 3.29 -3.48
CA VAL A 114 12.56 2.23 -2.99
C VAL A 114 12.86 1.89 -1.53
N ARG A 115 11.82 1.82 -0.70
CA ARG A 115 11.91 1.50 0.73
C ARG A 115 10.97 0.38 1.15
N GLY A 116 9.95 0.10 0.37
CA GLY A 116 8.95 -0.89 0.74
C GLY A 116 8.11 -1.34 -0.43
N VAL A 117 7.28 -2.32 -0.15
CA VAL A 117 6.34 -2.93 -1.09
C VAL A 117 4.93 -2.80 -0.54
N ARG A 118 3.96 -2.50 -1.40
CA ARG A 118 2.55 -2.63 -1.09
C ARG A 118 1.91 -3.69 -1.96
N GLN A 119 1.11 -4.52 -1.33
CA GLN A 119 0.14 -5.37 -1.98
C GLN A 119 -1.14 -5.41 -1.15
N LYS A 120 -2.29 -5.50 -1.82
CA LYS A 120 -3.58 -5.78 -1.19
C LYS A 120 -3.77 -7.30 -1.20
N PRO A 121 -3.50 -8.03 -0.11
CA PRO A 121 -3.73 -9.46 -0.07
C PRO A 121 -5.22 -9.73 -0.20
N ARG A 122 -5.55 -10.93 -0.67
CA ARG A 122 -6.96 -11.33 -0.76
C ARG A 122 -7.64 -11.20 0.59
N ALA A 123 -8.73 -10.46 0.63
CA ALA A 123 -9.53 -10.20 1.81
C ALA A 123 -10.97 -10.67 1.62
N ALA A 124 -11.63 -11.04 2.72
CA ALA A 124 -13.06 -11.30 2.76
C ALA A 124 -13.85 -10.00 2.57
N LEU A 125 -15.04 -10.10 1.98
CA LEU A 125 -15.91 -8.95 1.78
C LEU A 125 -16.53 -8.42 3.09
N SER A 126 -16.66 -9.31 4.09
CA SER A 126 -17.24 -8.99 5.40
C SER A 126 -16.60 -9.86 6.50
N SER A 127 -16.74 -9.45 7.75
CA SER A 127 -16.14 -10.14 8.91
C SER A 127 -16.63 -11.57 9.11
N ASP A 128 -17.87 -11.85 8.76
CA ASP A 128 -18.50 -13.17 8.88
C ASP A 128 -18.08 -14.15 7.77
N THR A 129 -17.48 -13.64 6.69
CA THR A 129 -16.99 -14.45 5.57
C THR A 129 -15.49 -14.69 5.60
N VAL A 130 -14.79 -14.25 6.65
CA VAL A 130 -13.34 -14.47 6.82
C VAL A 130 -13.04 -15.97 6.89
N LYS A 131 -12.12 -16.40 6.01
CA LYS A 131 -11.59 -17.76 6.01
C LYS A 131 -10.07 -17.70 5.95
N ARG A 132 -9.41 -18.49 6.80
CA ARG A 132 -7.96 -18.63 6.80
C ARG A 132 -7.46 -19.51 5.66
N GLY A 133 -6.21 -19.30 5.23
CA GLY A 133 -5.54 -20.13 4.24
C GLY A 133 -6.08 -20.01 2.82
N GLN A 134 -6.79 -18.92 2.51
CA GLN A 134 -7.28 -18.71 1.13
C GLN A 134 -6.10 -18.32 0.22
N PRO A 135 -6.03 -18.84 -1.03
CA PRO A 135 -4.99 -18.45 -1.97
C PRO A 135 -4.90 -16.91 -2.13
N GLY A 136 -3.68 -16.38 -2.03
CA GLY A 136 -3.40 -14.94 -2.09
C GLY A 136 -3.71 -14.14 -0.82
N SER A 137 -4.14 -14.80 0.27
CA SER A 137 -4.31 -14.17 1.59
C SER A 137 -2.99 -14.15 2.38
N MET A 138 -2.97 -13.42 3.49
CA MET A 138 -1.81 -13.38 4.42
C MET A 138 -1.50 -14.73 5.08
N ASP A 139 -2.41 -15.71 5.02
CA ASP A 139 -2.20 -17.07 5.53
C ASP A 139 -1.81 -18.05 4.41
N ASP A 140 -1.80 -17.65 3.15
CA ASP A 140 -1.38 -18.47 2.03
C ASP A 140 0.12 -18.72 2.08
N LYS A 141 0.53 -19.99 2.03
CA LYS A 141 1.94 -20.36 2.08
C LYS A 141 2.75 -19.73 0.95
N ILE A 142 2.24 -19.74 -0.28
CA ILE A 142 2.95 -19.19 -1.45
C ILE A 142 3.14 -17.68 -1.28
N TRP A 143 2.10 -16.98 -0.84
CA TRP A 143 2.17 -15.57 -0.54
C TRP A 143 3.17 -15.26 0.58
N ARG A 144 3.19 -16.05 1.65
CA ARG A 144 4.13 -15.92 2.78
C ARG A 144 5.57 -16.24 2.40
N ASP A 145 5.79 -17.20 1.51
CA ASP A 145 7.12 -17.50 0.95
C ASP A 145 7.67 -16.27 0.17
N GLY A 146 6.82 -15.58 -0.59
CA GLY A 146 7.18 -14.32 -1.22
C GLY A 146 7.41 -13.18 -0.22
N TYR A 147 6.54 -13.06 0.79
CA TYR A 147 6.67 -12.04 1.86
C TYR A 147 8.01 -12.16 2.60
N SER A 148 8.47 -13.37 2.90
CA SER A 148 9.73 -13.61 3.59
C SER A 148 10.96 -13.05 2.87
N LYS A 149 10.87 -12.86 1.55
CA LYS A 149 11.95 -12.31 0.73
C LYS A 149 12.16 -10.80 0.93
N LEU A 150 11.16 -10.08 1.42
CA LEU A 150 11.23 -8.62 1.63
C LEU A 150 12.40 -8.24 2.55
N ALA A 151 12.64 -9.03 3.60
CA ALA A 151 13.72 -8.80 4.54
C ALA A 151 15.12 -8.81 3.88
N GLN A 152 15.32 -9.63 2.84
CA GLN A 152 16.60 -9.72 2.12
C GLN A 152 16.96 -8.42 1.41
N TYR A 153 15.95 -7.65 1.00
CA TYR A 153 16.10 -6.36 0.33
C TYR A 153 15.97 -5.17 1.31
N GLY A 154 15.71 -5.44 2.60
CA GLY A 154 15.47 -4.40 3.60
C GLY A 154 14.16 -3.62 3.36
N PHE A 155 13.19 -4.22 2.67
CA PHE A 155 11.93 -3.56 2.34
C PHE A 155 10.92 -3.68 3.49
N SER A 156 10.21 -2.59 3.76
CA SER A 156 8.98 -2.61 4.56
C SER A 156 7.82 -3.18 3.72
N PHE A 157 6.74 -3.55 4.41
CA PHE A 157 5.51 -3.96 3.76
C PHE A 157 4.34 -3.07 4.19
N ASP A 158 3.73 -2.40 3.21
CA ASP A 158 2.53 -1.59 3.40
C ASP A 158 1.29 -2.45 3.20
N LEU A 159 0.60 -2.71 4.30
CA LEU A 159 -0.56 -3.59 4.34
C LEU A 159 -1.86 -2.80 4.20
N GLN A 160 -2.62 -3.08 3.15
CA GLN A 160 -3.97 -2.55 2.99
C GLN A 160 -5.00 -3.67 3.06
N VAL A 161 -5.63 -3.83 4.21
CA VAL A 161 -6.70 -4.82 4.45
C VAL A 161 -7.80 -4.22 5.30
N PRO A 162 -9.05 -4.74 5.21
CA PRO A 162 -10.09 -4.41 6.16
C PRO A 162 -9.76 -4.88 7.58
N TYR A 163 -10.25 -4.15 8.58
CA TYR A 163 -9.97 -4.37 10.00
C TYR A 163 -10.25 -5.80 10.51
N TRP A 164 -11.15 -6.53 9.87
CA TRP A 164 -11.44 -7.92 10.25
C TRP A 164 -10.34 -8.92 9.89
N HIS A 165 -9.28 -8.46 9.23
CA HIS A 165 -8.06 -9.25 8.96
C HIS A 165 -6.88 -8.85 9.86
N LEU A 166 -7.07 -7.98 10.86
CA LEU A 166 -5.96 -7.52 11.72
C LEU A 166 -5.36 -8.63 12.59
N ASP A 167 -6.14 -9.65 12.95
CA ASP A 167 -5.60 -10.84 13.61
C ASP A 167 -4.57 -11.57 12.74
N GLN A 168 -4.87 -11.72 11.44
CA GLN A 168 -3.93 -12.31 10.47
C GLN A 168 -2.70 -11.42 10.26
N ALA A 169 -2.88 -10.10 10.27
CA ALA A 169 -1.78 -9.15 10.19
C ALA A 169 -0.86 -9.21 11.42
N ALA A 170 -1.44 -9.40 12.62
CA ALA A 170 -0.66 -9.59 13.84
C ALA A 170 0.14 -10.90 13.80
N ASP A 171 -0.47 -12.01 13.35
CA ASP A 171 0.22 -13.28 13.18
C ASP A 171 1.37 -13.15 12.16
N LEU A 172 1.13 -12.46 11.03
CA LEU A 172 2.16 -12.19 10.02
C LEU A 172 3.35 -11.39 10.61
N ALA A 173 3.08 -10.34 11.37
CA ALA A 173 4.13 -9.53 11.99
C ALA A 173 4.93 -10.32 13.05
N CYS A 174 4.29 -11.22 13.79
CA CYS A 174 4.97 -12.10 14.74
C CYS A 174 5.87 -13.13 14.04
N ASP A 175 5.40 -13.68 12.92
CA ASP A 175 6.12 -14.73 12.20
C ASP A 175 7.30 -14.18 11.37
N PHE A 176 7.25 -12.90 10.99
CA PHE A 176 8.29 -12.23 10.18
C PHE A 176 8.77 -10.91 10.83
N PRO A 177 9.40 -10.98 12.01
CA PRO A 177 9.81 -9.80 12.77
C PRO A 177 10.85 -8.92 12.06
N GLU A 178 11.55 -9.46 11.06
CA GLU A 178 12.56 -8.75 10.28
C GLU A 178 11.95 -7.75 9.28
N THR A 179 10.68 -7.97 8.90
CA THR A 179 9.98 -7.11 7.93
C THR A 179 9.07 -6.13 8.65
N ARG A 180 9.37 -4.84 8.54
CA ARG A 180 8.49 -3.79 9.08
C ARG A 180 7.16 -3.79 8.35
N LEU A 181 6.07 -4.03 9.07
CA LEU A 181 4.71 -3.98 8.56
C LEU A 181 4.08 -2.62 8.90
N ILE A 182 3.55 -1.93 7.89
CA ILE A 182 2.91 -0.62 7.99
C ILE A 182 1.44 -0.76 7.62
N LEU A 183 0.53 -0.54 8.56
CA LEU A 183 -0.90 -0.64 8.31
C LEU A 183 -1.43 0.61 7.61
N ASN A 184 -1.88 0.49 6.38
CA ASN A 184 -2.47 1.58 5.63
C ASN A 184 -3.91 1.86 6.09
N HIS A 185 -4.29 3.15 6.09
CA HIS A 185 -5.66 3.61 6.31
C HIS A 185 -6.31 3.04 7.58
N THR A 186 -5.53 2.83 8.64
CA THR A 186 -5.99 2.29 9.94
C THR A 186 -6.83 1.00 9.85
N GLY A 187 -6.55 0.14 8.83
CA GLY A 187 -7.29 -1.08 8.60
C GLY A 187 -8.66 -0.85 7.95
N LEU A 188 -8.82 0.23 7.18
CA LEU A 188 -10.04 0.56 6.44
C LEU A 188 -11.30 0.50 7.32
N PRO A 189 -11.44 1.31 8.37
CA PRO A 189 -12.65 1.35 9.19
C PRO A 189 -13.84 1.79 8.34
N LEU A 190 -14.78 0.88 8.11
CA LEU A 190 -15.94 1.12 7.26
C LEU A 190 -17.04 1.88 8.02
N GLY A 191 -16.87 3.18 8.22
CA GLY A 191 -17.81 4.03 8.96
C GLY A 191 -19.06 4.46 8.18
N ARG A 192 -19.30 3.96 6.96
CA ARG A 192 -20.43 4.42 6.14
C ARG A 192 -21.71 3.61 6.29
N HIS A 193 -21.66 2.41 6.86
CA HIS A 193 -22.86 1.61 7.11
C HIS A 193 -22.96 1.27 8.60
N ARG A 194 -24.06 1.67 9.23
CA ARG A 194 -24.37 1.41 10.66
C ARG A 194 -24.35 -0.07 11.06
N HIS A 195 -24.23 -0.98 10.11
CA HIS A 195 -24.18 -2.43 10.33
C HIS A 195 -22.74 -2.96 10.51
N ASP A 196 -21.71 -2.14 10.29
CA ASP A 196 -20.31 -2.54 10.43
C ASP A 196 -19.76 -2.34 11.86
N LEU A 197 -20.62 -1.95 12.81
CA LEU A 197 -20.30 -1.80 14.23
C LEU A 197 -20.38 -3.14 15.00
N ALA A 198 -19.93 -4.23 14.42
CA ALA A 198 -19.39 -5.36 15.19
C ALA A 198 -18.16 -4.87 15.99
N PRO A 199 -17.75 -5.52 17.12
CA PRO A 199 -16.84 -4.97 18.12
C PRO A 199 -15.71 -4.20 17.45
N GLY A 200 -15.61 -2.92 17.83
CA GLY A 200 -14.97 -1.87 17.04
C GLY A 200 -13.53 -2.19 16.65
N PRO A 201 -13.02 -1.54 15.61
CA PRO A 201 -11.63 -1.67 15.16
C PRO A 201 -10.63 -1.48 16.31
N GLU A 202 -11.00 -0.72 17.34
CA GLU A 202 -10.21 -0.44 18.54
C GLU A 202 -9.76 -1.71 19.27
N ALA A 203 -10.66 -2.68 19.48
CA ALA A 203 -10.28 -3.92 20.20
C ALA A 203 -9.33 -4.84 19.40
N ARG A 204 -9.21 -4.65 18.08
CA ARG A 204 -8.28 -5.40 17.23
C ARG A 204 -6.97 -4.66 17.03
N VAL A 205 -7.01 -3.34 17.08
CA VAL A 205 -5.82 -2.47 17.04
C VAL A 205 -4.96 -2.69 18.29
N ASP A 206 -5.58 -2.82 19.48
CA ASP A 206 -4.86 -3.11 20.73
C ASP A 206 -3.99 -4.36 20.66
N ARG A 207 -4.40 -5.37 19.87
CA ARG A 207 -3.59 -6.58 19.68
C ARG A 207 -2.34 -6.32 18.83
N LEU A 208 -2.41 -5.42 17.85
CA LEU A 208 -1.26 -5.05 17.03
C LEU A 208 -0.25 -4.21 17.80
N GLU A 209 -0.69 -3.40 18.76
CA GLU A 209 0.19 -2.63 19.65
C GLU A 209 1.02 -3.54 20.60
N GLN A 210 0.55 -4.76 20.84
CA GLN A 210 1.25 -5.75 21.66
C GLN A 210 2.30 -6.57 20.90
N VAL A 211 2.38 -6.40 19.56
CA VAL A 211 3.40 -7.06 18.74
C VAL A 211 4.74 -6.35 18.97
N PRO A 212 5.81 -7.08 19.38
CA PRO A 212 7.13 -6.45 19.52
C PRO A 212 7.58 -5.82 18.22
N SER A 213 8.04 -4.57 18.30
CA SER A 213 8.63 -3.77 17.21
C SER A 213 9.12 -4.55 15.99
N PRO A 214 8.34 -4.74 14.95
CA PRO A 214 8.49 -4.08 13.67
C PRO A 214 7.22 -3.37 13.21
N PHE A 215 6.20 -3.30 14.06
CA PHE A 215 4.95 -2.65 13.72
C PHE A 215 5.07 -1.14 13.97
N THR A 216 5.05 -0.35 12.93
CA THR A 216 4.92 1.10 13.04
C THR A 216 3.54 1.51 12.58
N TRP A 217 2.75 2.05 13.49
CA TRP A 217 1.61 2.87 13.09
C TRP A 217 2.14 4.04 12.26
N GLY A 218 1.50 4.32 11.14
CA GLY A 218 1.87 5.45 10.29
C GLY A 218 1.63 6.82 10.94
N ALA A 219 2.02 6.95 12.21
CA ALA A 219 2.10 8.22 12.92
C ALA A 219 3.57 8.60 13.04
N PHE A 220 3.95 9.65 12.36
CA PHE A 220 5.22 10.31 12.58
C PHE A 220 5.38 10.65 14.06
N GLN A 221 6.40 10.09 14.68
CA GLN A 221 6.98 10.76 15.86
C GLN A 221 7.94 11.83 15.34
N PRO A 222 7.91 13.03 15.90
CA PRO A 222 8.72 14.17 15.49
C PRO A 222 10.23 13.93 15.71
#